data_4d1c998d23291ada323256339e6fcd44
#
_entry.id   4d1c998d23291ada323256339e6fcd44
#
_cell.length_a   1.000
_cell.length_b   1.000
_cell.length_c   1.000
_cell.angle_alpha   90.00
_cell.angle_beta   90.00
_cell.angle_gamma   90.00
#
_symmetry.space_group_name_H-M   'P 1'
#
loop_
_entity.id
_entity.type
_entity.pdbx_description
1 polymer ?
#
loop_
_entity_poly.entity_id
_entity_poly.type
_entity_poly.pdbx_seq_one_letter_code
_entity_poly.pdbx_strand_id
1 'polypeptide(L)'
;KADCKELESKMGTSEMDEPGFSPALRPVVFRAYKITNKWFGKGKKVSELEKYLSEQEKLLFVERVRQRGVVKEVKPDMLLQPEDEIVLSGRREFVIGEEDWIGPEVIDAQLLDFPAETLPVMVTHRTFAGEKVSTIRAQKFMHGVSIRSIKRAGINVPVLARTVVDAGDI
;
A
#
# COMPACT_ATOMS: atom_id res chain seq x y z
N LYS A 1 10.76 11.79 -30.59
CA LYS A 1 9.66 11.78 -29.60
C LYS A 1 9.00 10.41 -29.74
N ALA A 2 9.46 9.46 -28.95
CA ALA A 2 8.80 8.17 -28.84
C ALA A 2 7.48 8.38 -28.09
N ASP A 3 6.42 7.87 -28.69
CA ASP A 3 5.06 8.09 -28.23
C ASP A 3 4.82 7.28 -26.96
N CYS A 4 4.55 7.93 -25.83
CA CYS A 4 4.25 7.27 -24.55
C CYS A 4 3.06 6.28 -24.64
N LYS A 5 2.20 6.45 -25.65
CA LYS A 5 1.09 5.54 -25.93
C LYS A 5 1.52 4.15 -26.39
N GLU A 6 2.69 4.04 -27.03
CA GLU A 6 3.20 2.75 -27.52
C GLU A 6 3.84 1.89 -26.43
N LEU A 7 4.30 2.52 -25.34
CA LEU A 7 4.81 1.82 -24.16
C LEU A 7 3.69 1.32 -23.27
N GLU A 8 2.58 2.04 -23.17
CA GLU A 8 1.40 1.59 -22.41
C GLU A 8 0.72 0.39 -23.06
N SER A 9 0.72 0.28 -24.40
CA SER A 9 0.12 -0.87 -25.10
C SER A 9 0.94 -2.16 -24.97
N LYS A 10 2.22 -2.09 -24.63
CA LYS A 10 3.11 -3.28 -24.44
C LYS A 10 3.15 -3.81 -23.03
N MET A 11 2.58 -3.10 -22.06
CA MET A 11 2.47 -3.56 -20.67
C MET A 11 1.09 -4.14 -20.36
N GLY A 12 0.63 -5.05 -21.22
CA GLY A 12 -0.42 -6.02 -20.91
C GLY A 12 -1.64 -5.48 -20.16
N THR A 13 -2.32 -4.45 -20.68
CA THR A 13 -3.71 -4.17 -20.29
C THR A 13 -4.61 -5.09 -21.08
N SER A 14 -4.79 -6.30 -20.58
CA SER A 14 -5.84 -7.18 -21.02
C SER A 14 -7.21 -6.58 -20.64
N GLU A 15 -8.02 -6.31 -21.67
CA GLU A 15 -9.47 -6.45 -21.69
C GLU A 15 -10.25 -5.89 -20.49
N MET A 16 -10.35 -4.56 -20.32
CA MET A 16 -11.42 -3.93 -19.54
C MET A 16 -11.46 -2.39 -19.70
N ASP A 17 -11.21 -1.87 -20.89
CA ASP A 17 -11.50 -0.46 -21.22
C ASP A 17 -12.79 -0.37 -22.05
N GLU A 18 -13.93 -0.70 -21.45
CA GLU A 18 -15.21 -0.19 -21.94
C GLU A 18 -15.45 1.22 -21.38
N PRO A 19 -15.80 2.21 -22.24
CA PRO A 19 -16.06 3.58 -21.79
C PRO A 19 -17.27 3.60 -20.85
N GLY A 20 -17.05 3.90 -19.59
CA GLY A 20 -18.10 4.00 -18.57
C GLY A 20 -17.90 3.10 -17.34
N PHE A 21 -17.01 2.14 -17.38
CA PHE A 21 -16.63 1.30 -16.24
C PHE A 21 -15.30 1.77 -15.64
N SER A 22 -15.35 2.51 -14.56
CA SER A 22 -14.17 2.70 -13.73
C SER A 22 -13.98 1.40 -12.92
N PRO A 23 -12.92 0.60 -13.17
CA PRO A 23 -12.77 -0.66 -12.45
C PRO A 23 -12.67 -0.38 -10.95
N ALA A 24 -13.49 -1.06 -10.16
CA ALA A 24 -13.42 -1.02 -8.70
C ALA A 24 -12.05 -1.54 -8.17
N LEU A 25 -11.28 -2.18 -9.03
CA LEU A 25 -9.92 -2.65 -8.81
C LEU A 25 -8.93 -1.51 -9.13
N ARG A 26 -8.58 -0.72 -8.14
CA ARG A 26 -7.46 0.21 -8.26
C ARG A 26 -6.17 -0.51 -7.88
N PRO A 27 -5.16 -0.51 -8.77
CA PRO A 27 -3.91 -1.22 -8.50
C PRO A 27 -3.22 -0.65 -7.26
N VAL A 28 -2.69 -1.53 -6.43
CA VAL A 28 -1.74 -1.16 -5.39
C VAL A 28 -0.41 -0.90 -6.08
N VAL A 29 0.18 0.24 -5.82
CA VAL A 29 1.49 0.64 -6.32
C VAL A 29 2.49 0.77 -5.18
N PHE A 30 3.76 0.64 -5.52
CA PHE A 30 4.88 0.78 -4.59
C PHE A 30 5.72 1.97 -5.02
N ARG A 31 6.11 2.82 -4.06
CA ARG A 31 7.02 3.94 -4.27
C ARG A 31 7.99 4.03 -3.11
N ALA A 32 9.21 4.39 -3.41
CA ALA A 32 10.24 4.61 -2.41
C ALA A 32 10.43 6.10 -2.18
N TYR A 33 10.55 6.51 -0.93
CA TYR A 33 10.75 7.89 -0.50
C TYR A 33 11.91 7.99 0.47
N LYS A 34 12.70 9.04 0.33
CA LYS A 34 13.72 9.41 1.31
C LYS A 34 13.10 10.33 2.35
N ILE A 35 13.22 9.97 3.62
CA ILE A 35 12.66 10.76 4.71
C ILE A 35 13.47 12.04 4.91
N THR A 36 12.84 13.19 4.71
CA THR A 36 13.42 14.51 4.96
C THR A 36 12.58 15.36 5.90
N ASN A 37 11.32 14.99 6.14
CA ASN A 37 10.42 15.76 6.98
C ASN A 37 10.88 15.78 8.44
N LYS A 38 10.85 16.96 9.05
CA LYS A 38 11.21 17.21 10.45
C LYS A 38 10.32 16.47 11.46
N TRP A 39 9.14 16.01 11.05
CA TRP A 39 8.25 15.18 11.88
C TRP A 39 8.94 13.89 12.35
N PHE A 40 9.87 13.37 11.56
CA PHE A 40 10.69 12.20 11.89
C PHE A 40 11.94 12.52 12.74
N GLY A 41 12.18 13.79 13.05
CA GLY A 41 13.46 14.23 13.64
C GLY A 41 13.84 13.59 14.98
N LYS A 42 12.86 13.18 15.78
CA LYS A 42 13.08 12.43 17.04
C LYS A 42 12.94 10.91 16.88
N GLY A 43 12.82 10.42 15.66
CA GLY A 43 12.41 9.06 15.33
C GLY A 43 10.89 8.87 15.48
N LYS A 44 10.29 8.18 14.53
CA LYS A 44 8.88 7.78 14.54
C LYS A 44 8.78 6.31 14.27
N LYS A 45 7.93 5.61 15.03
CA LYS A 45 7.69 4.19 14.76
C LYS A 45 6.93 4.02 13.46
N VAL A 46 7.18 2.91 12.75
CA VAL A 46 6.40 2.55 11.56
C VAL A 46 4.90 2.55 11.89
N SER A 47 4.51 1.96 13.01
CA SER A 47 3.11 1.94 13.45
C SER A 47 2.51 3.33 13.70
N GLU A 48 3.31 4.32 14.11
CA GLU A 48 2.86 5.70 14.29
C GLU A 48 2.63 6.38 12.93
N LEU A 49 3.51 6.11 11.95
CA LEU A 49 3.35 6.61 10.59
C LEU A 49 2.10 6.03 9.93
N GLU A 50 1.95 4.71 9.96
CA GLU A 50 0.79 4.04 9.36
C GLU A 50 -0.52 4.48 10.01
N LYS A 51 -0.54 4.66 11.33
CA LYS A 51 -1.68 5.20 12.05
C LYS A 51 -2.00 6.62 11.59
N TYR A 52 -1.01 7.50 11.52
CA TYR A 52 -1.18 8.88 11.05
C TYR A 52 -1.78 8.93 9.64
N LEU A 53 -1.27 8.10 8.72
CA LEU A 53 -1.78 8.01 7.34
C LEU A 53 -3.22 7.45 7.30
N SER A 54 -3.51 6.47 8.14
CA SER A 54 -4.86 5.89 8.25
C SER A 54 -5.89 6.90 8.79
N GLU A 55 -5.51 7.76 9.73
CA GLU A 55 -6.36 8.83 10.24
C GLU A 55 -6.71 9.87 9.17
N GLN A 56 -5.89 9.98 8.12
CA GLN A 56 -6.16 10.79 6.93
C GLN A 56 -6.91 10.02 5.82
N GLU A 57 -7.52 8.88 6.15
CA GLU A 57 -8.18 7.97 5.20
C GLU A 57 -7.25 7.39 4.11
N LYS A 58 -5.94 7.57 4.25
CA LYS A 58 -4.93 7.00 3.36
C LYS A 58 -4.53 5.62 3.86
N LEU A 59 -4.88 4.58 3.11
CA LEU A 59 -4.40 3.22 3.38
C LEU A 59 -3.03 3.04 2.71
N LEU A 60 -2.00 3.52 3.38
CA LEU A 60 -0.61 3.36 2.99
C LEU A 60 0.13 2.53 4.03
N PHE A 61 1.04 1.69 3.57
CA PHE A 61 1.82 0.79 4.42
C PHE A 61 3.29 0.87 4.07
N VAL A 62 4.12 0.72 5.11
CA VAL A 62 5.57 0.65 4.94
C VAL A 62 5.92 -0.81 4.66
N GLU A 63 6.47 -1.09 3.48
CA GLU A 63 6.81 -2.45 3.03
C GLU A 63 8.30 -2.76 3.24
N ARG A 64 9.16 -1.77 3.09
CA ARG A 64 10.60 -1.87 3.28
C ARG A 64 11.19 -0.60 3.84
N VAL A 65 12.30 -0.75 4.51
CA VAL A 65 13.09 0.37 5.05
C VAL A 65 14.55 0.12 4.74
N ARG A 66 15.24 1.15 4.21
CA ARG A 66 16.71 1.18 4.14
C ARG A 66 17.22 2.16 5.19
N GLN A 67 18.02 1.65 6.11
CA GLN A 67 18.70 2.44 7.14
C GLN A 67 20.19 2.28 7.00
N ARG A 68 20.92 3.37 6.88
CA ARG A 68 22.39 3.38 6.73
C ARG A 68 22.87 2.45 5.61
N GLY A 69 22.16 2.45 4.47
CA GLY A 69 22.47 1.63 3.30
C GLY A 69 22.06 0.16 3.38
N VAL A 70 21.47 -0.30 4.51
CA VAL A 70 21.03 -1.68 4.69
C VAL A 70 19.52 -1.77 4.59
N VAL A 71 19.01 -2.59 3.65
CA VAL A 71 17.59 -2.89 3.52
C VAL A 71 17.17 -3.86 4.62
N LYS A 72 16.10 -3.54 5.31
CA LYS A 72 15.57 -4.31 6.44
C LYS A 72 14.10 -4.64 6.23
N GLU A 73 13.69 -5.77 6.78
CA GLU A 73 12.28 -6.08 6.94
C GLU A 73 11.63 -5.14 7.95
N VAL A 74 10.41 -4.74 7.65
CA VAL A 74 9.67 -3.79 8.46
C VAL A 74 9.12 -4.46 9.73
N LYS A 75 9.25 -3.74 10.85
CA LYS A 75 8.60 -4.09 12.12
C LYS A 75 7.83 -2.87 12.63
N PRO A 76 6.67 -3.08 13.32
CA PRO A 76 5.82 -1.98 13.79
C PRO A 76 6.53 -0.99 14.71
N ASP A 77 7.47 -1.50 15.50
CA ASP A 77 8.25 -0.75 16.50
C ASP A 77 9.55 -0.18 15.95
N MET A 78 9.87 -0.44 14.66
CA MET A 78 11.05 0.12 14.00
C MET A 78 10.96 1.63 13.96
N LEU A 79 12.05 2.30 14.36
CA LEU A 79 12.16 3.75 14.32
C LEU A 79 12.62 4.21 12.95
N LEU A 80 11.85 5.08 12.35
CA LEU A 80 12.16 5.81 11.13
C LEU A 80 12.78 7.16 11.49
N GLN A 81 13.86 7.52 10.84
CA GLN A 81 14.62 8.76 11.06
C GLN A 81 14.83 9.50 9.74
N PRO A 82 15.15 10.80 9.77
CA PRO A 82 15.64 11.50 8.59
C PRO A 82 16.81 10.75 7.93
N GLU A 83 16.88 10.79 6.62
CA GLU A 83 17.81 10.08 5.75
C GLU A 83 17.50 8.59 5.55
N ASP A 84 16.59 7.99 6.30
CA ASP A 84 16.09 6.65 5.99
C ASP A 84 15.29 6.67 4.69
N GLU A 85 15.29 5.57 3.95
CA GLU A 85 14.47 5.39 2.77
C GLU A 85 13.39 4.34 3.07
N ILE A 86 12.15 4.65 2.71
CA ILE A 86 11.01 3.78 2.95
C ILE A 86 10.27 3.47 1.65
N VAL A 87 9.79 2.25 1.51
CA VAL A 87 8.86 1.87 0.46
C VAL A 87 7.45 1.91 1.01
N LEU A 88 6.60 2.70 0.39
CA LEU A 88 5.17 2.74 0.67
C LEU A 88 4.40 1.95 -0.37
N SER A 89 3.42 1.19 0.09
CA SER A 89 2.40 0.56 -0.75
C SER A 89 1.03 1.13 -0.47
N GLY A 90 0.20 1.18 -1.49
CA GLY A 90 -1.18 1.60 -1.39
C GLY A 90 -1.78 1.96 -2.74
N ARG A 91 -2.95 2.57 -2.71
CA ARG A 91 -3.57 3.08 -3.93
C ARG A 91 -2.73 4.19 -4.54
N ARG A 92 -2.62 4.19 -5.87
CA ARG A 92 -1.84 5.16 -6.61
C ARG A 92 -2.11 6.61 -6.19
N GLU A 93 -3.38 6.98 -6.03
CA GLU A 93 -3.79 8.32 -5.65
C GLU A 93 -3.34 8.77 -4.26
N PHE A 94 -2.99 7.82 -3.39
CA PHE A 94 -2.50 8.09 -2.05
C PHE A 94 -0.98 7.99 -1.94
N VAL A 95 -0.36 7.13 -2.74
CA VAL A 95 1.11 6.96 -2.71
C VAL A 95 1.81 8.09 -3.44
N ILE A 96 1.30 8.51 -4.61
CA ILE A 96 1.84 9.61 -5.38
C ILE A 96 1.51 10.93 -4.67
N GLY A 97 2.50 11.80 -4.49
CA GLY A 97 2.36 13.08 -3.79
C GLY A 97 2.80 13.05 -2.33
N GLU A 98 3.22 11.89 -1.80
CA GLU A 98 3.82 11.84 -0.47
C GLU A 98 5.23 12.46 -0.44
N GLU A 99 5.80 12.78 -1.59
CA GLU A 99 7.05 13.54 -1.74
C GLU A 99 7.00 14.91 -1.06
N ASP A 100 5.84 15.58 -1.08
CA ASP A 100 5.66 16.88 -0.44
C ASP A 100 5.72 16.80 1.08
N TRP A 101 5.36 15.64 1.63
CA TRP A 101 5.30 15.47 3.08
C TRP A 101 6.40 14.55 3.64
N ILE A 102 6.71 13.43 3.02
CA ILE A 102 7.75 12.51 3.49
C ILE A 102 9.13 13.01 3.06
N GLY A 103 9.26 13.33 1.77
CA GLY A 103 10.47 13.75 1.10
C GLY A 103 10.59 13.16 -0.30
N PRO A 104 11.67 13.42 -1.02
CA PRO A 104 11.79 13.11 -2.44
C PRO A 104 11.64 11.61 -2.73
N GLU A 105 10.99 11.30 -3.86
CA GLU A 105 10.91 9.94 -4.39
C GLU A 105 12.30 9.42 -4.76
N VAL A 106 12.56 8.16 -4.44
CA VAL A 106 13.81 7.46 -4.75
C VAL A 106 13.52 6.37 -5.78
N ILE A 107 14.24 6.41 -6.91
CA ILE A 107 14.16 5.38 -7.93
C ILE A 107 15.28 4.38 -7.67
N ASP A 108 14.99 3.31 -6.94
CA ASP A 108 15.97 2.30 -6.55
C ASP A 108 15.40 0.89 -6.73
N ALA A 109 16.01 0.13 -7.66
CA ALA A 109 15.58 -1.22 -7.97
C ALA A 109 15.69 -2.17 -6.76
N GLN A 110 16.72 -2.04 -5.91
CA GLN A 110 16.88 -2.90 -4.73
C GLN A 110 15.77 -2.70 -3.70
N LEU A 111 15.29 -1.48 -3.56
CA LEU A 111 14.18 -1.18 -2.66
C LEU A 111 12.85 -1.70 -3.19
N LEU A 112 12.64 -1.62 -4.51
CA LEU A 112 11.39 -1.95 -5.17
C LEU A 112 11.30 -3.39 -5.65
N ASP A 113 12.44 -4.09 -5.79
CA ASP A 113 12.51 -5.49 -6.20
C ASP A 113 12.37 -6.41 -4.97
N PHE A 114 11.14 -6.72 -4.61
CA PHE A 114 10.84 -7.73 -3.60
C PHE A 114 9.74 -8.68 -4.09
N PRO A 115 9.87 -9.98 -3.77
CA PRO A 115 8.85 -10.95 -4.15
C PRO A 115 7.53 -10.62 -3.45
N ALA A 116 6.48 -10.46 -4.25
CA ALA A 116 5.12 -10.31 -3.75
C ALA A 116 4.26 -11.43 -4.35
N GLU A 117 3.56 -12.16 -3.49
CA GLU A 117 2.62 -13.19 -3.90
C GLU A 117 1.19 -12.71 -3.66
N THR A 118 0.28 -13.03 -4.59
CA THR A 118 -1.14 -12.71 -4.43
C THR A 118 -1.90 -14.00 -4.19
N LEU A 119 -2.54 -14.09 -3.04
CA LEU A 119 -3.33 -15.26 -2.64
C LEU A 119 -4.81 -14.87 -2.48
N PRO A 120 -5.74 -15.64 -3.07
CA PRO A 120 -7.15 -15.51 -2.75
C PRO A 120 -7.41 -16.11 -1.36
N VAL A 121 -8.03 -15.32 -0.48
CA VAL A 121 -8.35 -15.74 0.88
C VAL A 121 -9.83 -15.49 1.15
N MET A 122 -10.57 -16.53 1.51
CA MET A 122 -11.97 -16.42 1.89
C MET A 122 -12.10 -16.07 3.37
N VAL A 123 -12.92 -15.07 3.68
CA VAL A 123 -13.24 -14.69 5.06
C VAL A 123 -14.22 -15.70 5.65
N THR A 124 -13.72 -16.60 6.46
CA THR A 124 -14.53 -17.63 7.14
C THR A 124 -14.64 -17.42 8.64
N HIS A 125 -13.67 -16.68 9.22
CA HIS A 125 -13.59 -16.49 10.66
C HIS A 125 -14.49 -15.34 11.12
N ARG A 126 -15.36 -15.61 12.11
CA ARG A 126 -16.33 -14.64 12.64
C ARG A 126 -15.70 -13.38 13.22
N THR A 127 -14.46 -13.44 13.66
CA THR A 127 -13.74 -12.28 14.22
C THR A 127 -13.46 -11.20 13.17
N PHE A 128 -13.43 -11.56 11.89
CA PHE A 128 -13.18 -10.61 10.79
C PHE A 128 -14.44 -10.18 10.07
N ALA A 129 -15.49 -11.00 10.14
CA ALA A 129 -16.77 -10.67 9.55
C ALA A 129 -17.43 -9.52 10.34
N GLY A 130 -17.81 -8.46 9.66
CA GLY A 130 -18.35 -7.25 10.26
C GLY A 130 -17.30 -6.21 10.65
N GLU A 131 -16.00 -6.52 10.53
CA GLU A 131 -14.93 -5.59 10.86
C GLU A 131 -14.54 -4.71 9.67
N LYS A 132 -14.07 -3.50 9.98
CA LYS A 132 -13.54 -2.59 8.96
C LYS A 132 -12.17 -3.05 8.49
N VAL A 133 -11.87 -2.79 7.22
CA VAL A 133 -10.53 -3.02 6.64
C VAL A 133 -9.44 -2.39 7.51
N SER A 134 -9.63 -1.16 8.00
CA SER A 134 -8.68 -0.50 8.90
C SER A 134 -8.41 -1.29 10.19
N THR A 135 -9.46 -1.88 10.80
CA THR A 135 -9.32 -2.70 12.01
C THR A 135 -8.55 -3.98 11.74
N ILE A 136 -8.87 -4.66 10.63
CA ILE A 136 -8.19 -5.90 10.22
C ILE A 136 -6.71 -5.61 9.93
N ARG A 137 -6.42 -4.55 9.21
CA ARG A 137 -5.07 -4.13 8.85
C ARG A 137 -4.19 -3.77 10.05
N ALA A 138 -4.78 -3.27 11.12
CA ALA A 138 -4.06 -2.96 12.37
C ALA A 138 -3.61 -4.20 13.15
N GLN A 139 -4.04 -5.41 12.75
CA GLN A 139 -3.66 -6.65 13.42
C GLN A 139 -2.19 -7.01 13.11
N LYS A 140 -1.50 -7.56 14.10
CA LYS A 140 -0.07 -7.93 13.98
C LYS A 140 0.23 -8.88 12.81
N PHE A 141 -0.67 -9.81 12.51
CA PHE A 141 -0.49 -10.78 11.42
C PHE A 141 -0.65 -10.16 10.01
N MET A 142 -1.18 -8.94 9.92
CA MET A 142 -1.31 -8.21 8.65
C MET A 142 -0.03 -7.46 8.24
N HIS A 143 1.03 -7.57 9.03
CA HIS A 143 2.33 -7.00 8.65
C HIS A 143 2.84 -7.65 7.36
N GLY A 144 3.20 -6.82 6.38
CA GLY A 144 3.63 -7.28 5.06
C GLY A 144 2.51 -7.86 4.19
N VAL A 145 1.24 -7.73 4.63
CA VAL A 145 0.08 -8.22 3.87
C VAL A 145 -0.76 -7.04 3.41
N SER A 146 -0.95 -6.91 2.11
CA SER A 146 -1.80 -5.89 1.49
C SER A 146 -3.09 -6.49 0.95
N ILE A 147 -4.24 -5.92 1.31
CA ILE A 147 -5.53 -6.30 0.71
C ILE A 147 -5.63 -5.59 -0.64
N ARG A 148 -5.54 -6.34 -1.73
CA ARG A 148 -5.58 -5.82 -3.11
C ARG A 148 -7.00 -5.63 -3.63
N SER A 149 -7.88 -6.58 -3.31
CA SER A 149 -9.27 -6.57 -3.77
C SER A 149 -10.15 -7.28 -2.75
N ILE A 150 -11.42 -6.95 -2.74
CA ILE A 150 -12.46 -7.68 -2.01
C ILE A 150 -13.55 -8.03 -3.02
N LYS A 151 -13.88 -9.32 -3.12
CA LYS A 151 -15.00 -9.79 -3.94
C LYS A 151 -16.10 -10.33 -3.03
N ARG A 152 -17.30 -9.79 -3.15
CA ARG A 152 -18.51 -10.21 -2.44
C ARG A 152 -19.55 -10.74 -3.43
N ALA A 153 -19.89 -12.01 -3.34
CA ALA A 153 -20.80 -12.66 -4.30
C ALA A 153 -20.43 -12.40 -5.77
N GLY A 154 -19.12 -12.42 -6.09
CA GLY A 154 -18.62 -12.17 -7.43
C GLY A 154 -18.45 -10.68 -7.81
N ILE A 155 -18.94 -9.75 -7.00
CA ILE A 155 -18.87 -8.31 -7.25
C ILE A 155 -17.68 -7.71 -6.52
N ASN A 156 -16.93 -6.82 -7.20
CA ASN A 156 -15.81 -6.12 -6.58
C ASN A 156 -16.31 -5.04 -5.61
N VAL A 157 -15.83 -5.10 -4.37
CA VAL A 157 -16.09 -4.11 -3.33
C VAL A 157 -14.88 -3.19 -3.20
N PRO A 158 -15.05 -1.86 -3.15
CA PRO A 158 -13.94 -0.94 -2.97
C PRO A 158 -13.18 -1.19 -1.66
N VAL A 159 -11.85 -1.31 -1.73
CA VAL A 159 -10.99 -1.47 -0.54
C VAL A 159 -10.70 -0.08 0.04
N LEU A 160 -11.48 0.33 1.02
CA LEU A 160 -11.33 1.59 1.77
C LEU A 160 -11.11 1.27 3.25
N ALA A 161 -10.56 2.21 4.01
CA ALA A 161 -10.39 2.07 5.46
C ALA A 161 -11.71 1.70 6.17
N ARG A 162 -12.81 2.33 5.72
CA ARG A 162 -14.17 2.15 6.24
C ARG A 162 -14.93 0.94 5.68
N THR A 163 -14.41 0.28 4.65
CA THR A 163 -15.08 -0.90 4.07
C THR A 163 -15.20 -1.98 5.11
N VAL A 164 -16.41 -2.48 5.31
CA VAL A 164 -16.68 -3.61 6.20
C VAL A 164 -16.49 -4.90 5.41
N VAL A 165 -15.75 -5.83 5.97
CA VAL A 165 -15.51 -7.16 5.41
C VAL A 165 -16.57 -8.10 5.93
N ASP A 166 -17.19 -8.89 5.06
CA ASP A 166 -18.24 -9.84 5.43
C ASP A 166 -17.78 -11.30 5.29
N ALA A 167 -18.47 -12.19 5.97
CA ALA A 167 -18.24 -13.62 5.80
C ALA A 167 -18.51 -14.03 4.33
N GLY A 168 -17.58 -14.80 3.76
CA GLY A 168 -17.64 -15.21 2.36
C GLY A 168 -17.00 -14.22 1.36
N ASP A 169 -16.52 -13.07 1.82
CA ASP A 169 -15.69 -12.20 0.98
C ASP A 169 -14.37 -12.92 0.62
N ILE A 170 -13.88 -12.66 -0.60
CA ILE A 170 -12.61 -13.18 -1.13
C ILE A 170 -11.69 -12.03 -1.48
#